data_67cb59cef70e85bdf3d1d4246c06e4fc
#
_entry.id   67cb59cef70e85bdf3d1d4246c06e4fc
#
_cell.length_a   1.000
_cell.length_b   1.000
_cell.length_c   1.000
_cell.angle_alpha   90.00
_cell.angle_beta   90.00
_cell.angle_gamma   90.00
#
_symmetry.space_group_name_H-M   'P 1'
#
loop_
_entity.id
_entity.type
_entity.pdbx_description
1 polymer ?
#
loop_
_entity_poly.entity_id
_entity_poly.type
_entity_poly.pdbx_seq_one_letter_code
_entity_poly.pdbx_strand_id
1 'polypeptide(L)'
;MYSNMLVSCSNCRTPLQLPPGARSIRCAICQAITHIADHSRYAPPPPSIPTTPPPPSTIAPPSPYNHAPPGPPPNQHGRKKAVIVGISYKYSRHELKGCINDANCMRHLLMTKFQFPQESILMLTEEETDPYRIPTKQNMRMALFWLVQGCQPGDSLLFHYSGHGSRQRNYNGDEVDGYDETLCPLDFETQGMIVDDEINETIVRPLPQGVRLHAIIDACHSGTVLDLPFLCRMDRNGQYVWEDHRPQSGIWKGTNGGDVISISGCDDHQTSADTSALSKITSTGAMTFCFIQAIERGHGATYGSILNAMRTTIRNTGNNPGGGDVVTSLIGMLLTGGSGGGSGGLRQEPQLTSYQPFDVYTRPFSL
;
A
#
# COMPACT_ATOMS: atom_id res chain seq x y z
N MET A 1 -8.47 37.91 16.48
CA MET A 1 -7.89 36.67 15.94
C MET A 1 -8.96 36.00 15.12
N TYR A 2 -8.84 36.00 13.80
CA TYR A 2 -9.84 35.37 12.94
C TYR A 2 -9.51 33.88 12.88
N SER A 3 -10.40 33.04 13.42
CA SER A 3 -10.26 31.59 13.34
C SER A 3 -10.43 31.14 11.89
N ASN A 4 -9.42 30.52 11.31
CA ASN A 4 -9.54 29.87 10.02
C ASN A 4 -10.47 28.67 10.15
N MET A 5 -11.54 28.63 9.34
CA MET A 5 -12.51 27.55 9.34
C MET A 5 -12.04 26.45 8.38
N LEU A 6 -12.00 25.21 8.85
CA LEU A 6 -11.73 24.04 8.03
C LEU A 6 -13.05 23.49 7.49
N VAL A 7 -13.12 23.26 6.17
CA VAL A 7 -14.27 22.64 5.49
C VAL A 7 -13.77 21.47 4.65
N SER A 8 -14.56 20.40 4.58
CA SER A 8 -14.23 19.26 3.73
C SER A 8 -14.64 19.53 2.29
N CYS A 9 -13.77 19.23 1.34
CA CYS A 9 -14.10 19.29 -0.08
C CYS A 9 -15.34 18.42 -0.38
N SER A 10 -16.31 18.98 -1.08
CA SER A 10 -17.56 18.28 -1.42
C SER A 10 -17.37 17.05 -2.33
N ASN A 11 -16.22 16.96 -3.03
CA ASN A 11 -15.92 15.87 -3.95
C ASN A 11 -14.93 14.86 -3.35
N CYS A 12 -13.73 15.31 -2.93
CA CYS A 12 -12.66 14.42 -2.47
C CYS A 12 -12.45 14.41 -0.94
N ARG A 13 -13.30 15.12 -0.19
CA ARG A 13 -13.29 15.27 1.27
C ARG A 13 -11.98 15.81 1.88
N THR A 14 -11.04 16.25 1.05
CA THR A 14 -9.81 16.91 1.53
C THR A 14 -10.16 18.10 2.41
N PRO A 15 -9.54 18.27 3.59
CA PRO A 15 -9.68 19.45 4.40
C PRO A 15 -9.19 20.69 3.66
N LEU A 16 -10.04 21.71 3.54
CA LEU A 16 -9.75 22.97 2.89
C LEU A 16 -9.82 24.10 3.92
N GLN A 17 -8.80 24.95 3.92
CA GLN A 17 -8.76 26.10 4.81
C GLN A 17 -9.51 27.26 4.14
N LEU A 18 -10.70 27.56 4.66
CA LEU A 18 -11.55 28.60 4.12
C LEU A 18 -11.06 30.00 4.55
N PRO A 19 -10.76 30.90 3.61
CA PRO A 19 -10.45 32.28 3.95
C PRO A 19 -11.61 32.97 4.64
N PRO A 20 -11.37 33.89 5.58
CA PRO A 20 -12.44 34.63 6.26
C PRO A 20 -13.37 35.34 5.25
N GLY A 21 -14.66 35.09 5.38
CA GLY A 21 -15.68 35.69 4.50
C GLY A 21 -15.89 35.04 3.14
N ALA A 22 -15.12 33.98 2.80
CA ALA A 22 -15.34 33.26 1.56
C ALA A 22 -16.61 32.38 1.66
N ARG A 23 -17.43 32.39 0.60
CA ARG A 23 -18.65 31.57 0.48
C ARG A 23 -18.45 30.31 -0.35
N SER A 24 -17.30 30.16 -0.98
CA SER A 24 -16.90 28.97 -1.72
C SER A 24 -15.38 28.86 -1.76
N ILE A 25 -14.90 27.64 -1.93
CA ILE A 25 -13.48 27.35 -2.08
C ILE A 25 -13.26 26.29 -3.15
N ARG A 26 -12.28 26.50 -4.01
CA ARG A 26 -11.87 25.50 -5.02
C ARG A 26 -10.82 24.59 -4.41
N CYS A 27 -11.07 23.28 -4.49
CA CYS A 27 -10.09 22.29 -4.05
C CYS A 27 -8.90 22.26 -5.00
N ALA A 28 -7.69 22.40 -4.46
CA ALA A 28 -6.45 22.35 -5.25
C ALA A 28 -6.19 20.94 -5.83
N ILE A 29 -6.76 19.90 -5.20
CA ILE A 29 -6.54 18.50 -5.58
C ILE A 29 -7.47 18.05 -6.71
N CYS A 30 -8.79 18.21 -6.52
CA CYS A 30 -9.77 17.69 -7.49
C CYS A 30 -10.46 18.80 -8.31
N GLN A 31 -10.07 20.07 -8.14
CA GLN A 31 -10.61 21.26 -8.80
C GLN A 31 -12.11 21.52 -8.53
N ALA A 32 -12.78 20.72 -7.70
CA ALA A 32 -14.18 20.92 -7.33
C ALA A 32 -14.34 22.17 -6.49
N ILE A 33 -15.47 22.87 -6.69
CA ILE A 33 -15.85 24.04 -5.89
C ILE A 33 -16.81 23.58 -4.78
N THR A 34 -16.41 23.82 -3.53
CA THR A 34 -17.24 23.57 -2.35
C THR A 34 -17.91 24.89 -1.94
N HIS A 35 -19.24 24.93 -1.94
CA HIS A 35 -20.04 26.06 -1.49
C HIS A 35 -20.41 25.91 -0.01
N ILE A 36 -20.35 27.02 0.74
CA ILE A 36 -20.71 27.05 2.15
C ILE A 36 -22.14 27.55 2.26
N ALA A 37 -23.04 26.73 2.79
CA ALA A 37 -24.42 27.10 3.03
C ALA A 37 -24.52 28.10 4.20
N ASP A 38 -25.16 29.25 3.97
CA ASP A 38 -25.50 30.21 5.03
C ASP A 38 -26.67 29.67 5.87
N HIS A 39 -26.40 29.26 7.10
CA HIS A 39 -27.42 28.85 8.08
C HIS A 39 -28.15 30.02 8.74
N SER A 40 -28.49 31.04 8.01
CA SER A 40 -29.30 32.14 8.54
C SER A 40 -30.54 32.39 7.69
N ARG A 41 -31.55 31.52 7.81
CA ARG A 41 -32.97 31.86 7.65
C ARG A 41 -33.83 30.61 7.86
N TYR A 42 -34.26 30.38 9.09
CA TYR A 42 -35.42 29.52 9.35
C TYR A 42 -36.68 30.30 9.00
N ALA A 43 -37.45 29.82 8.02
CA ALA A 43 -38.88 30.13 7.86
C ALA A 43 -39.66 28.85 8.16
N PRO A 44 -40.79 28.91 8.90
CA PRO A 44 -41.55 27.72 9.25
C PRO A 44 -42.32 27.17 8.04
N PRO A 45 -42.53 25.84 7.95
CA PRO A 45 -43.20 25.21 6.82
C PRO A 45 -44.73 25.45 6.84
N PRO A 46 -45.37 25.56 5.66
CA PRO A 46 -46.83 25.62 5.55
C PRO A 46 -47.50 24.25 5.84
N PRO A 47 -48.80 24.22 6.21
CA PRO A 47 -49.49 23.01 6.65
C PRO A 47 -49.71 22.01 5.52
N SER A 48 -49.55 20.73 5.85
CA SER A 48 -49.64 19.57 4.97
C SER A 48 -51.08 19.26 4.52
N ILE A 49 -51.23 19.09 3.20
CA ILE A 49 -52.41 18.49 2.57
C ILE A 49 -52.15 16.99 2.34
N PRO A 50 -53.08 16.09 2.63
CA PRO A 50 -52.83 14.65 2.42
C PRO A 50 -52.92 14.29 0.94
N THR A 51 -51.86 13.77 0.37
CA THR A 51 -51.81 13.20 -0.99
C THR A 51 -51.56 11.71 -0.94
N THR A 52 -52.38 10.99 -1.68
CA THR A 52 -52.28 9.56 -2.00
C THR A 52 -50.92 9.17 -2.57
N PRO A 53 -50.42 7.94 -2.31
CA PRO A 53 -49.11 7.51 -2.79
C PRO A 53 -49.09 7.32 -4.32
N PRO A 54 -48.07 7.80 -5.02
CA PRO A 54 -47.86 7.50 -6.43
C PRO A 54 -47.35 6.06 -6.63
N PRO A 55 -47.62 5.46 -7.82
CA PRO A 55 -47.15 4.12 -8.13
C PRO A 55 -45.60 4.07 -8.23
N PRO A 56 -44.98 2.88 -8.04
CA PRO A 56 -43.53 2.76 -7.99
C PRO A 56 -42.90 3.08 -9.35
N SER A 57 -42.13 4.15 -9.40
CA SER A 57 -41.29 4.49 -10.54
C SER A 57 -39.98 3.67 -10.49
N THR A 58 -39.81 2.83 -11.48
CA THR A 58 -38.65 1.92 -11.63
C THR A 58 -37.44 2.56 -12.34
N ILE A 59 -37.26 3.87 -12.26
CA ILE A 59 -36.08 4.51 -12.85
C ILE A 59 -35.48 5.46 -11.80
N ALA A 60 -34.33 5.04 -11.25
CA ALA A 60 -33.51 5.92 -10.43
C ALA A 60 -32.93 7.04 -11.30
N PRO A 61 -32.89 8.31 -10.84
CA PRO A 61 -32.24 9.38 -11.60
C PRO A 61 -30.75 9.09 -11.75
N PRO A 62 -30.14 9.41 -12.91
CA PRO A 62 -28.71 9.20 -13.12
C PRO A 62 -27.91 10.03 -12.11
N SER A 63 -26.98 9.35 -11.43
CA SER A 63 -26.05 10.00 -10.52
C SER A 63 -25.18 11.01 -11.31
N PRO A 64 -25.03 12.26 -10.85
CA PRO A 64 -24.24 13.28 -11.58
C PRO A 64 -22.74 13.05 -11.57
N TYR A 65 -22.25 11.91 -11.08
CA TYR A 65 -20.83 11.62 -10.89
C TYR A 65 -20.28 10.52 -11.82
N ASN A 66 -20.92 10.23 -12.94
CA ASN A 66 -20.41 9.27 -13.93
C ASN A 66 -19.60 9.99 -15.03
N HIS A 67 -18.55 10.71 -14.66
CA HIS A 67 -17.50 11.13 -15.58
C HIS A 67 -16.22 10.32 -15.37
N ALA A 68 -16.34 8.99 -15.41
CA ALA A 68 -15.22 8.18 -15.84
C ALA A 68 -15.07 8.38 -17.36
N PRO A 69 -13.86 8.58 -17.91
CA PRO A 69 -13.68 8.59 -19.35
C PRO A 69 -14.27 7.29 -19.91
N PRO A 70 -14.85 7.28 -21.14
CA PRO A 70 -15.43 6.09 -21.73
C PRO A 70 -14.34 5.05 -21.92
N GLY A 71 -14.21 4.17 -20.95
CA GLY A 71 -13.40 2.97 -21.01
C GLY A 71 -14.17 1.85 -21.69
N PRO A 72 -13.49 0.79 -22.17
CA PRO A 72 -14.14 -0.39 -22.70
C PRO A 72 -15.15 -0.93 -21.65
N PRO A 73 -16.23 -1.63 -22.11
CA PRO A 73 -17.24 -2.17 -21.20
C PRO A 73 -16.60 -3.01 -20.11
N PRO A 74 -17.13 -3.01 -18.88
CA PRO A 74 -16.53 -3.71 -17.75
C PRO A 74 -16.32 -5.18 -18.14
N ASN A 75 -15.06 -5.60 -18.17
CA ASN A 75 -14.71 -7.01 -18.32
C ASN A 75 -15.41 -7.76 -17.18
N GLN A 76 -15.86 -8.99 -17.46
CA GLN A 76 -16.44 -9.92 -16.45
C GLN A 76 -15.48 -10.22 -15.28
N HIS A 77 -14.26 -9.70 -15.29
CA HIS A 77 -13.18 -9.89 -14.32
C HIS A 77 -12.78 -8.55 -13.72
N GLY A 78 -13.59 -7.70 -13.22
CA GLY A 78 -13.25 -6.48 -12.52
C GLY A 78 -12.06 -5.66 -13.11
N ARG A 79 -11.90 -4.43 -12.68
CA ARG A 79 -10.78 -3.58 -13.11
C ARG A 79 -9.52 -3.92 -12.34
N LYS A 80 -8.37 -3.79 -13.00
CA LYS A 80 -7.05 -3.93 -12.38
C LYS A 80 -6.37 -2.57 -12.28
N LYS A 81 -5.97 -2.18 -11.06
CA LYS A 81 -5.24 -0.93 -10.81
C LYS A 81 -4.03 -1.20 -9.94
N ALA A 82 -2.94 -0.51 -10.21
CA ALA A 82 -1.73 -0.62 -9.40
C ALA A 82 -1.10 0.74 -9.11
N VAL A 83 -0.54 0.88 -7.91
CA VAL A 83 0.41 1.92 -7.54
C VAL A 83 1.75 1.24 -7.28
N ILE A 84 2.78 1.69 -7.96
CA ILE A 84 4.14 1.16 -7.83
C ILE A 84 5.07 2.31 -7.47
N VAL A 85 5.74 2.19 -6.33
CA VAL A 85 6.68 3.20 -5.81
C VAL A 85 8.08 2.59 -5.74
N GLY A 86 9.06 3.27 -6.32
CA GLY A 86 10.48 2.90 -6.23
C GLY A 86 11.33 4.13 -5.91
N ILE A 87 12.06 4.10 -4.78
CA ILE A 87 12.83 5.25 -4.31
C ILE A 87 14.26 4.81 -4.00
N SER A 88 15.21 5.33 -4.75
CA SER A 88 16.65 5.08 -4.52
C SER A 88 17.33 6.17 -3.71
N TYR A 89 16.68 7.30 -3.41
CA TYR A 89 17.23 8.44 -2.66
C TYR A 89 18.58 8.90 -3.20
N LYS A 90 18.69 8.98 -4.54
CA LYS A 90 19.95 9.27 -5.24
C LYS A 90 20.62 10.53 -4.72
N TYR A 91 21.93 10.48 -4.62
CA TYR A 91 22.78 11.57 -4.15
C TYR A 91 22.59 11.99 -2.68
N SER A 92 21.82 11.23 -1.91
CA SER A 92 21.67 11.45 -0.47
C SER A 92 22.51 10.45 0.32
N ARG A 93 22.67 10.67 1.63
CA ARG A 93 23.28 9.69 2.55
C ARG A 93 22.45 8.42 2.73
N HIS A 94 21.21 8.42 2.24
CA HIS A 94 20.24 7.32 2.32
C HIS A 94 20.12 6.57 0.99
N GLU A 95 21.07 6.77 0.07
CA GLU A 95 21.00 6.15 -1.25
C GLU A 95 20.89 4.64 -1.20
N LEU A 96 19.88 4.09 -1.91
CA LEU A 96 19.64 2.68 -2.12
C LEU A 96 19.86 2.29 -3.58
N LYS A 97 20.24 1.02 -3.78
CA LYS A 97 20.40 0.45 -5.12
C LYS A 97 19.31 -0.57 -5.37
N GLY A 98 18.70 -0.50 -6.56
CA GLY A 98 17.76 -1.53 -7.00
C GLY A 98 16.27 -1.12 -6.94
N CYS A 99 15.85 -0.21 -6.06
CA CYS A 99 14.44 0.09 -5.84
C CYS A 99 13.67 0.53 -7.10
N ILE A 100 14.31 1.33 -7.96
CA ILE A 100 13.69 1.73 -9.24
C ILE A 100 13.62 0.56 -10.20
N ASN A 101 14.64 -0.31 -10.21
CA ASN A 101 14.62 -1.54 -11.00
C ASN A 101 13.50 -2.47 -10.53
N ASP A 102 13.29 -2.62 -9.23
CA ASP A 102 12.21 -3.41 -8.66
C ASP A 102 10.85 -2.90 -9.12
N ALA A 103 10.65 -1.59 -9.06
CA ALA A 103 9.43 -0.96 -9.54
C ALA A 103 9.18 -1.26 -11.04
N ASN A 104 10.22 -1.19 -11.87
CA ASN A 104 10.14 -1.53 -13.29
C ASN A 104 9.86 -3.01 -13.53
N CYS A 105 10.53 -3.91 -12.79
CA CYS A 105 10.29 -5.35 -12.89
C CYS A 105 8.87 -5.72 -12.43
N MET A 106 8.38 -5.11 -11.35
CA MET A 106 7.00 -5.30 -10.89
C MET A 106 5.99 -4.85 -11.94
N ARG A 107 6.17 -3.67 -12.54
CA ARG A 107 5.33 -3.20 -13.65
C ARG A 107 5.31 -4.20 -14.79
N HIS A 108 6.48 -4.70 -15.20
CA HIS A 108 6.58 -5.69 -16.27
C HIS A 108 5.83 -6.98 -15.92
N LEU A 109 5.99 -7.50 -14.72
CA LEU A 109 5.27 -8.68 -14.23
C LEU A 109 3.75 -8.49 -14.29
N LEU A 110 3.25 -7.35 -13.79
CA LEU A 110 1.82 -7.05 -13.78
C LEU A 110 1.23 -7.00 -15.18
N MET A 111 1.93 -6.38 -16.11
CA MET A 111 1.47 -6.29 -17.52
C MET A 111 1.51 -7.64 -18.23
N THR A 112 2.59 -8.41 -18.07
CA THR A 112 2.84 -9.62 -18.88
C THR A 112 2.18 -10.88 -18.31
N LYS A 113 2.17 -11.05 -16.99
CA LYS A 113 1.61 -12.24 -16.34
C LYS A 113 0.19 -12.03 -15.84
N PHE A 114 -0.10 -10.84 -15.31
CA PHE A 114 -1.38 -10.55 -14.69
C PHE A 114 -2.29 -9.64 -15.50
N GLN A 115 -1.87 -9.23 -16.70
CA GLN A 115 -2.68 -8.48 -17.68
C GLN A 115 -3.25 -7.16 -17.10
N PHE A 116 -2.49 -6.46 -16.27
CA PHE A 116 -2.82 -5.11 -15.85
C PHE A 116 -2.68 -4.17 -17.06
N PRO A 117 -3.71 -3.37 -17.39
CA PRO A 117 -3.58 -2.35 -18.42
C PRO A 117 -2.52 -1.33 -18.03
N GLN A 118 -1.67 -0.93 -18.98
CA GLN A 118 -0.59 0.01 -18.72
C GLN A 118 -1.10 1.34 -18.14
N GLU A 119 -2.22 1.84 -18.63
CA GLU A 119 -2.88 3.07 -18.19
C GLU A 119 -3.49 2.97 -16.79
N SER A 120 -3.62 1.76 -16.25
CA SER A 120 -4.10 1.51 -14.89
C SER A 120 -2.97 1.31 -13.87
N ILE A 121 -1.71 1.48 -14.29
CA ILE A 121 -0.53 1.38 -13.43
C ILE A 121 0.06 2.78 -13.22
N LEU A 122 -0.03 3.30 -12.01
CA LEU A 122 0.59 4.55 -11.62
C LEU A 122 1.98 4.26 -11.02
N MET A 123 3.02 4.69 -11.76
CA MET A 123 4.42 4.62 -11.30
C MET A 123 4.81 5.91 -10.60
N LEU A 124 5.46 5.79 -9.44
CA LEU A 124 6.12 6.90 -8.75
C LEU A 124 7.60 6.53 -8.53
N THR A 125 8.49 7.23 -9.25
CA THR A 125 9.94 7.07 -9.07
C THR A 125 10.62 8.43 -9.15
N GLU A 126 11.82 8.56 -8.60
CA GLU A 126 12.59 9.79 -8.69
C GLU A 126 13.17 10.06 -10.10
N GLU A 127 13.01 9.14 -11.04
CA GLU A 127 13.40 9.29 -12.45
C GLU A 127 12.25 9.80 -13.33
N GLU A 128 11.04 9.94 -12.79
CA GLU A 128 9.89 10.49 -13.51
C GLU A 128 10.08 11.97 -13.80
N THR A 129 9.68 12.37 -14.98
CA THR A 129 9.74 13.79 -15.42
C THR A 129 8.51 14.60 -15.01
N ASP A 130 7.40 13.91 -14.76
CA ASP A 130 6.15 14.50 -14.27
C ASP A 130 6.28 14.76 -12.76
N PRO A 131 6.20 16.04 -12.31
CA PRO A 131 6.31 16.38 -10.89
C PRO A 131 5.28 15.66 -9.99
N TYR A 132 4.13 15.26 -10.53
CA TYR A 132 3.10 14.54 -9.80
C TYR A 132 3.41 13.04 -9.65
N ARG A 133 4.45 12.53 -10.34
CA ARG A 133 4.93 11.15 -10.24
C ARG A 133 6.24 11.01 -9.46
N ILE A 134 6.81 12.09 -8.99
CA ILE A 134 7.92 12.05 -8.04
C ILE A 134 7.38 11.54 -6.69
N PRO A 135 8.02 10.55 -6.04
CA PRO A 135 7.48 9.89 -4.84
C PRO A 135 7.64 10.74 -3.57
N THR A 136 7.16 11.97 -3.59
CA THR A 136 7.03 12.82 -2.41
C THR A 136 5.90 12.32 -1.51
N LYS A 137 5.91 12.69 -0.23
CA LYS A 137 4.85 12.33 0.71
C LYS A 137 3.47 12.67 0.18
N GLN A 138 3.31 13.87 -0.37
CA GLN A 138 2.05 14.32 -0.94
C GLN A 138 1.60 13.48 -2.14
N ASN A 139 2.52 13.18 -3.07
CA ASN A 139 2.19 12.42 -4.26
C ASN A 139 1.88 10.95 -3.93
N MET A 140 2.62 10.36 -2.97
CA MET A 140 2.32 9.01 -2.51
C MET A 140 0.93 8.93 -1.87
N ARG A 141 0.54 9.89 -1.00
CA ARG A 141 -0.81 9.99 -0.44
C ARG A 141 -1.89 10.06 -1.52
N MET A 142 -1.66 10.90 -2.54
CA MET A 142 -2.59 11.03 -3.66
C MET A 142 -2.70 9.73 -4.47
N ALA A 143 -1.58 9.04 -4.67
CA ALA A 143 -1.55 7.76 -5.39
C ALA A 143 -2.30 6.66 -4.61
N LEU A 144 -2.11 6.55 -3.29
CA LEU A 144 -2.84 5.61 -2.45
C LEU A 144 -4.35 5.90 -2.49
N PHE A 145 -4.76 7.15 -2.37
CA PHE A 145 -6.16 7.53 -2.52
C PHE A 145 -6.72 7.17 -3.91
N TRP A 146 -5.96 7.48 -4.98
CA TRP A 146 -6.35 7.12 -6.35
C TRP A 146 -6.52 5.61 -6.52
N LEU A 147 -5.69 4.79 -5.86
CA LEU A 147 -5.75 3.33 -5.97
C LEU A 147 -7.12 2.78 -5.62
N VAL A 148 -7.71 3.25 -4.54
CA VAL A 148 -9.02 2.76 -4.02
C VAL A 148 -10.21 3.57 -4.52
N GLN A 149 -9.97 4.72 -5.16
CA GLN A 149 -11.04 5.58 -5.62
C GLN A 149 -11.94 4.89 -6.65
N GLY A 150 -13.24 4.81 -6.34
CA GLY A 150 -14.26 4.26 -7.22
C GLY A 150 -14.11 2.77 -7.49
N CYS A 151 -13.42 2.00 -6.61
CA CYS A 151 -13.33 0.55 -6.73
C CYS A 151 -14.71 -0.12 -6.58
N GLN A 152 -14.89 -1.23 -7.29
CA GLN A 152 -16.14 -1.99 -7.36
C GLN A 152 -15.88 -3.48 -7.07
N PRO A 153 -16.89 -4.24 -6.62
CA PRO A 153 -16.75 -5.69 -6.47
C PRO A 153 -16.17 -6.35 -7.74
N GLY A 154 -15.17 -7.20 -7.55
CA GLY A 154 -14.41 -7.85 -8.62
C GLY A 154 -13.12 -7.12 -9.00
N ASP A 155 -12.91 -5.87 -8.57
CA ASP A 155 -11.67 -5.15 -8.83
C ASP A 155 -10.47 -5.79 -8.09
N SER A 156 -9.32 -5.83 -8.76
CA SER A 156 -8.03 -6.27 -8.20
C SER A 156 -7.07 -5.09 -8.16
N LEU A 157 -6.64 -4.75 -6.95
CA LEU A 157 -5.76 -3.62 -6.67
C LEU A 157 -4.40 -4.13 -6.22
N LEU A 158 -3.32 -3.44 -6.61
CA LEU A 158 -1.98 -3.74 -6.15
C LEU A 158 -1.25 -2.49 -5.70
N PHE A 159 -0.65 -2.56 -4.52
CA PHE A 159 0.30 -1.57 -4.02
C PHE A 159 1.69 -2.21 -3.92
N HIS A 160 2.69 -1.63 -4.59
CA HIS A 160 4.09 -2.03 -4.47
C HIS A 160 4.92 -0.85 -3.99
N TYR A 161 5.80 -1.13 -3.06
CA TYR A 161 6.77 -0.16 -2.56
C TYR A 161 8.14 -0.82 -2.43
N SER A 162 9.17 -0.19 -2.98
CA SER A 162 10.57 -0.52 -2.77
C SER A 162 11.34 0.74 -2.39
N GLY A 163 11.87 0.77 -1.16
CA GLY A 163 12.50 1.94 -0.57
C GLY A 163 12.80 1.76 0.91
N HIS A 164 13.12 2.85 1.61
CA HIS A 164 13.29 2.79 3.06
C HIS A 164 11.96 2.66 3.80
N GLY A 165 11.95 1.76 4.78
CA GLY A 165 10.98 1.71 5.86
C GLY A 165 11.65 2.08 7.18
N SER A 166 10.87 2.59 8.12
CA SER A 166 11.30 2.96 9.46
C SER A 166 10.18 2.70 10.46
N ARG A 167 10.40 3.04 11.72
CA ARG A 167 9.36 3.05 12.75
C ARG A 167 9.44 4.32 13.57
N GLN A 168 8.30 4.69 14.14
CA GLN A 168 8.20 5.75 15.14
C GLN A 168 7.41 5.24 16.34
N ARG A 169 7.51 5.95 17.48
CA ARG A 169 6.72 5.60 18.66
C ARG A 169 5.24 5.76 18.37
N ASN A 170 4.50 4.72 18.69
CA ASN A 170 3.05 4.75 18.74
C ASN A 170 2.58 5.50 20.00
N TYR A 171 1.59 6.38 19.85
CA TYR A 171 1.02 7.17 20.95
C TYR A 171 -0.48 6.94 21.15
N ASN A 172 -1.14 6.23 20.24
CA ASN A 172 -2.58 5.95 20.30
C ASN A 172 -2.90 4.60 20.99
N GLY A 173 -1.87 3.73 21.20
CA GLY A 173 -1.99 2.47 21.94
C GLY A 173 -2.65 1.35 21.15
N ASP A 174 -2.57 1.38 19.83
CA ASP A 174 -3.09 0.35 18.94
C ASP A 174 -2.02 -0.63 18.45
N GLU A 175 -0.73 -0.36 18.73
CA GLU A 175 0.35 -1.27 18.43
C GLU A 175 0.76 -2.15 19.61
N VAL A 176 1.01 -3.45 19.34
CA VAL A 176 1.37 -4.43 20.36
C VAL A 176 2.79 -4.21 20.89
N ASP A 177 3.71 -3.76 20.03
CA ASP A 177 5.11 -3.48 20.38
C ASP A 177 5.36 -2.01 20.71
N GLY A 178 4.36 -1.14 20.53
CA GLY A 178 4.40 0.29 20.84
C GLY A 178 5.07 1.15 19.75
N TYR A 179 5.16 0.65 18.53
CA TYR A 179 5.72 1.37 17.39
C TYR A 179 4.81 1.28 16.17
N ASP A 180 4.65 2.41 15.45
CA ASP A 180 4.07 2.47 14.12
C ASP A 180 5.16 2.20 13.08
N GLU A 181 4.92 1.33 12.13
CA GLU A 181 5.75 1.18 10.94
C GLU A 181 5.52 2.36 9.98
N THR A 182 6.56 2.68 9.21
CA THR A 182 6.47 3.84 8.32
C THR A 182 7.14 3.60 6.98
N LEU A 183 6.61 4.22 5.93
CA LEU A 183 7.28 4.37 4.64
C LEU A 183 7.96 5.74 4.56
N CYS A 184 9.16 5.77 3.96
CA CYS A 184 9.96 6.99 3.81
C CYS A 184 9.80 7.55 2.37
N PRO A 185 8.97 8.57 2.12
CA PRO A 185 8.92 9.25 0.84
C PRO A 185 10.27 9.90 0.49
N LEU A 186 10.46 10.35 -0.75
CA LEU A 186 11.71 11.00 -1.17
C LEU A 186 12.05 12.23 -0.32
N ASP A 187 11.05 12.94 0.13
CA ASP A 187 11.14 14.17 0.94
C ASP A 187 10.96 13.93 2.46
N PHE A 188 11.17 12.71 2.94
CA PHE A 188 10.87 12.32 4.34
C PHE A 188 11.63 13.11 5.39
N GLU A 189 12.85 13.59 5.09
CA GLU A 189 13.64 14.40 6.03
C GLU A 189 12.97 15.75 6.35
N THR A 190 12.15 16.27 5.45
CA THR A 190 11.48 17.58 5.57
C THR A 190 9.97 17.48 5.81
N GLN A 191 9.32 16.51 5.17
CA GLN A 191 7.86 16.31 5.25
C GLN A 191 7.46 15.16 6.19
N GLY A 192 8.43 14.42 6.71
CA GLY A 192 8.20 13.26 7.57
C GLY A 192 7.72 12.03 6.79
N MET A 193 7.61 10.92 7.49
CA MET A 193 7.24 9.60 6.98
C MET A 193 5.71 9.45 6.86
N ILE A 194 5.25 8.43 6.15
CA ILE A 194 3.84 8.00 6.10
C ILE A 194 3.71 6.82 7.07
N VAL A 195 2.86 6.94 8.08
CA VAL A 195 2.61 5.90 9.09
C VAL A 195 1.61 4.85 8.57
N ASP A 196 1.70 3.66 9.09
CA ASP A 196 0.84 2.52 8.77
C ASP A 196 -0.64 2.78 9.05
N ASP A 197 -0.97 3.44 10.15
CA ASP A 197 -2.32 3.95 10.44
C ASP A 197 -2.91 4.74 9.27
N GLU A 198 -2.12 5.66 8.70
CA GLU A 198 -2.53 6.48 7.57
C GLU A 198 -2.72 5.63 6.30
N ILE A 199 -1.85 4.63 6.10
CA ILE A 199 -1.95 3.69 4.98
C ILE A 199 -3.21 2.84 5.14
N ASN A 200 -3.44 2.29 6.34
CA ASN A 200 -4.62 1.50 6.65
C ASN A 200 -5.91 2.30 6.42
N GLU A 201 -5.98 3.52 6.97
CA GLU A 201 -7.15 4.39 6.82
C GLU A 201 -7.43 4.74 5.35
N THR A 202 -6.37 4.86 4.53
CA THR A 202 -6.49 5.28 3.13
C THR A 202 -6.84 4.12 2.20
N ILE A 203 -6.20 2.95 2.30
CA ILE A 203 -6.34 1.86 1.30
C ILE A 203 -6.88 0.55 1.86
N VAL A 204 -6.91 0.34 3.18
CA VAL A 204 -7.43 -0.89 3.79
C VAL A 204 -8.86 -0.71 4.25
N ARG A 205 -9.08 0.20 5.20
CA ARG A 205 -10.40 0.44 5.83
C ARG A 205 -11.53 0.74 4.83
N PRO A 206 -11.34 1.53 3.76
CA PRO A 206 -12.43 1.86 2.83
C PRO A 206 -12.78 0.76 1.83
N LEU A 207 -12.04 -0.36 1.76
CA LEU A 207 -12.24 -1.39 0.75
C LEU A 207 -13.59 -2.11 0.91
N PRO A 208 -14.49 -2.01 -0.08
CA PRO A 208 -15.79 -2.66 0.00
C PRO A 208 -15.69 -4.15 -0.34
N GLN A 209 -16.74 -4.89 0.03
CA GLN A 209 -16.88 -6.31 -0.27
C GLN A 209 -16.65 -6.61 -1.76
N GLY A 210 -15.89 -7.69 -2.03
CA GLY A 210 -15.58 -8.15 -3.38
C GLY A 210 -14.41 -7.45 -4.06
N VAL A 211 -13.81 -6.43 -3.45
CA VAL A 211 -12.54 -5.84 -3.90
C VAL A 211 -11.38 -6.55 -3.23
N ARG A 212 -10.32 -6.81 -3.98
CA ARG A 212 -9.08 -7.40 -3.46
C ARG A 212 -7.92 -6.44 -3.61
N LEU A 213 -7.17 -6.22 -2.54
CA LEU A 213 -5.92 -5.48 -2.52
C LEU A 213 -4.76 -6.41 -2.15
N HIS A 214 -3.75 -6.43 -3.00
CA HIS A 214 -2.45 -7.00 -2.64
C HIS A 214 -1.44 -5.89 -2.41
N ALA A 215 -0.59 -6.04 -1.39
CA ALA A 215 0.57 -5.21 -1.20
C ALA A 215 1.83 -6.08 -1.26
N ILE A 216 2.85 -5.61 -1.99
CA ILE A 216 4.19 -6.22 -2.05
C ILE A 216 5.17 -5.15 -1.60
N ILE A 217 5.68 -5.30 -0.38
CA ILE A 217 6.48 -4.27 0.27
C ILE A 217 7.91 -4.75 0.47
N ASP A 218 8.83 -4.07 -0.16
CA ASP A 218 10.28 -4.32 -0.07
C ASP A 218 10.94 -3.15 0.67
N ALA A 219 10.84 -3.19 1.98
CA ALA A 219 11.40 -2.19 2.88
C ALA A 219 11.75 -2.83 4.23
N CYS A 220 12.70 -2.23 4.95
CA CYS A 220 12.95 -2.60 6.35
C CYS A 220 11.72 -2.28 7.21
N HIS A 221 11.51 -3.03 8.28
CA HIS A 221 10.37 -2.80 9.18
C HIS A 221 9.01 -2.70 8.46
N SER A 222 8.76 -3.60 7.49
CA SER A 222 7.55 -3.55 6.68
C SER A 222 6.55 -4.65 6.99
N GLY A 223 6.80 -5.45 8.03
CA GLY A 223 5.97 -6.59 8.37
C GLY A 223 4.49 -6.23 8.54
N THR A 224 4.22 -5.10 9.16
CA THR A 224 2.88 -4.62 9.49
C THR A 224 2.50 -3.28 8.85
N VAL A 225 3.25 -2.81 7.86
CA VAL A 225 3.08 -1.48 7.22
C VAL A 225 1.68 -1.17 6.67
N LEU A 226 0.81 -2.15 6.48
CA LEU A 226 -0.61 -1.95 6.19
C LEU A 226 -1.47 -2.04 7.44
N ASP A 227 -0.85 -2.25 8.60
CA ASP A 227 -1.53 -2.36 9.88
C ASP A 227 -2.67 -3.39 9.86
N LEU A 228 -2.34 -4.61 9.37
CA LEU A 228 -3.29 -5.71 9.24
C LEU A 228 -3.29 -6.59 10.49
N PRO A 229 -4.46 -7.04 10.95
CA PRO A 229 -4.63 -7.68 12.26
C PRO A 229 -4.05 -9.09 12.39
N PHE A 230 -3.67 -9.75 11.30
CA PHE A 230 -3.15 -11.11 11.35
C PHE A 230 -1.85 -11.24 10.58
N LEU A 231 -0.83 -11.82 11.24
CA LEU A 231 0.49 -12.08 10.69
C LEU A 231 0.72 -13.58 10.57
N CYS A 232 1.11 -14.04 9.37
CA CYS A 232 1.42 -15.43 9.10
C CYS A 232 2.93 -15.63 9.04
N ARG A 233 3.45 -16.45 9.92
CA ARG A 233 4.87 -16.83 9.97
C ARG A 233 5.06 -18.33 9.86
N MET A 234 6.24 -18.77 9.47
CA MET A 234 6.63 -20.16 9.53
C MET A 234 7.13 -20.48 10.95
N ASP A 235 6.52 -21.50 11.57
CA ASP A 235 6.95 -22.00 12.86
C ASP A 235 8.25 -22.83 12.77
N ARG A 236 8.75 -23.30 13.92
CA ARG A 236 9.96 -24.15 14.00
C ARG A 236 9.81 -25.50 13.31
N ASN A 237 8.60 -25.94 13.07
CA ASN A 237 8.28 -27.21 12.41
C ASN A 237 8.13 -27.05 10.89
N GLY A 238 8.29 -25.83 10.38
CA GLY A 238 8.13 -25.51 8.97
C GLY A 238 6.66 -25.35 8.52
N GLN A 239 5.74 -25.14 9.45
CA GLN A 239 4.32 -24.89 9.17
C GLN A 239 4.03 -23.37 9.26
N TYR A 240 3.15 -22.88 8.38
CA TYR A 240 2.64 -21.53 8.47
C TYR A 240 1.55 -21.44 9.53
N VAL A 241 1.73 -20.54 10.48
CA VAL A 241 0.79 -20.26 11.57
C VAL A 241 0.42 -18.77 11.57
N TRP A 242 -0.82 -18.48 11.96
CA TRP A 242 -1.30 -17.11 12.09
C TRP A 242 -1.18 -16.64 13.53
N GLU A 243 -0.59 -15.47 13.71
CA GLU A 243 -0.53 -14.72 14.96
C GLU A 243 -1.60 -13.63 14.92
N ASP A 244 -2.28 -13.41 16.05
CA ASP A 244 -3.30 -12.38 16.21
C ASP A 244 -2.63 -11.11 16.75
N HIS A 245 -2.55 -10.09 15.94
CA HIS A 245 -1.98 -8.78 16.25
C HIS A 245 -3.05 -7.71 16.48
N ARG A 246 -4.31 -8.12 16.70
CA ARG A 246 -5.37 -7.16 17.04
C ARG A 246 -5.06 -6.45 18.34
N PRO A 247 -5.15 -5.11 18.38
CA PRO A 247 -4.83 -4.34 19.57
C PRO A 247 -5.82 -4.63 20.71
N GLN A 248 -5.31 -4.68 21.93
CA GLN A 248 -6.15 -4.85 23.13
C GLN A 248 -7.13 -3.68 23.34
N SER A 249 -6.84 -2.52 22.75
CA SER A 249 -7.71 -1.34 22.75
C SER A 249 -9.02 -1.56 21.99
N GLY A 250 -9.11 -2.60 21.14
CA GLY A 250 -10.28 -2.86 20.30
C GLY A 250 -10.42 -1.93 19.10
N ILE A 251 -9.38 -1.15 18.78
CA ILE A 251 -9.35 -0.33 17.57
C ILE A 251 -9.49 -1.25 16.34
N TRP A 252 -10.33 -0.85 15.41
CA TRP A 252 -10.62 -1.64 14.21
C TRP A 252 -9.56 -1.42 13.14
N LYS A 253 -8.81 -2.48 12.80
CA LYS A 253 -7.77 -2.50 11.76
C LYS A 253 -8.18 -3.29 10.49
N GLY A 254 -9.46 -3.58 10.33
CA GLY A 254 -10.00 -4.36 9.22
C GLY A 254 -10.50 -3.52 8.05
N THR A 255 -11.16 -4.21 7.10
CA THR A 255 -11.73 -3.64 5.87
C THR A 255 -13.23 -3.43 5.98
N ASN A 256 -13.84 -2.73 5.03
CA ASN A 256 -15.29 -2.65 4.87
C ASN A 256 -15.83 -3.82 4.00
N GLY A 257 -15.31 -5.04 4.22
CA GLY A 257 -15.68 -6.27 3.53
C GLY A 257 -14.76 -6.66 2.37
N GLY A 258 -13.79 -5.84 2.02
CA GLY A 258 -12.77 -6.15 1.01
C GLY A 258 -11.70 -7.10 1.54
N ASP A 259 -10.95 -7.69 0.63
CA ASP A 259 -9.90 -8.67 0.89
C ASP A 259 -8.51 -8.00 0.76
N VAL A 260 -7.71 -8.03 1.82
CA VAL A 260 -6.38 -7.41 1.84
C VAL A 260 -5.33 -8.41 2.27
N ILE A 261 -4.27 -8.53 1.48
CA ILE A 261 -3.13 -9.41 1.74
C ILE A 261 -1.85 -8.64 1.41
N SER A 262 -0.91 -8.62 2.36
CA SER A 262 0.41 -8.04 2.17
C SER A 262 1.49 -9.11 2.25
N ILE A 263 2.47 -9.06 1.35
CA ILE A 263 3.71 -9.83 1.38
C ILE A 263 4.85 -8.83 1.58
N SER A 264 5.65 -9.05 2.62
CA SER A 264 6.74 -8.17 2.99
C SER A 264 7.97 -8.95 3.45
N GLY A 265 9.11 -8.27 3.57
CA GLY A 265 10.31 -8.80 4.22
C GLY A 265 10.34 -8.40 5.69
N CYS A 266 10.81 -9.29 6.56
CA CYS A 266 11.14 -8.96 7.94
C CYS A 266 12.60 -9.30 8.22
N ASP A 267 13.29 -8.40 8.92
CA ASP A 267 14.60 -8.66 9.53
C ASP A 267 14.36 -9.14 10.97
N ASP A 268 14.55 -10.45 11.22
CA ASP A 268 14.32 -11.07 12.54
C ASP A 268 15.29 -10.60 13.65
N HIS A 269 16.21 -9.68 13.39
CA HIS A 269 17.28 -9.32 14.34
C HIS A 269 17.44 -7.83 14.64
N GLN A 270 16.49 -6.97 14.30
CA GLN A 270 16.56 -5.58 14.76
C GLN A 270 15.78 -5.36 16.05
N THR A 271 16.45 -5.62 17.18
CA THR A 271 16.06 -5.08 18.46
C THR A 271 16.11 -3.53 18.44
N SER A 272 15.04 -2.96 18.90
CA SER A 272 14.63 -1.58 19.05
C SER A 272 15.64 -0.57 19.61
N ALA A 273 16.75 -0.26 18.96
CA ALA A 273 17.66 0.75 19.56
C ALA A 273 18.33 1.75 18.60
N ASP A 274 18.25 1.64 17.28
CA ASP A 274 19.10 2.50 16.44
C ASP A 274 18.41 3.18 15.27
N THR A 275 18.01 4.43 15.48
CA THR A 275 17.78 5.41 14.39
C THR A 275 19.06 5.72 13.58
N SER A 276 20.22 5.26 14.03
CA SER A 276 21.50 5.33 13.30
C SER A 276 21.69 4.18 12.29
N ALA A 277 20.80 3.19 12.27
CA ALA A 277 20.90 2.01 11.40
C ALA A 277 20.43 2.23 9.96
N LEU A 278 19.77 3.33 9.65
CA LEU A 278 19.39 3.70 8.26
C LEU A 278 20.59 3.77 7.28
N SER A 279 21.81 3.86 7.79
CA SER A 279 23.02 4.03 6.96
C SER A 279 23.74 2.73 6.59
N LYS A 280 23.28 1.55 7.04
CA LYS A 280 24.05 0.29 6.87
C LYS A 280 23.34 -0.88 6.21
N ILE A 281 22.05 -0.80 5.89
CA ILE A 281 21.32 -1.95 5.34
C ILE A 281 20.99 -1.71 3.88
N THR A 282 21.78 -2.29 3.01
CA THR A 282 21.71 -2.19 1.55
C THR A 282 21.04 -3.41 0.91
N SER A 283 20.03 -4.01 1.51
CA SER A 283 19.36 -5.18 0.93
C SER A 283 17.93 -4.92 0.48
N THR A 284 17.61 -3.70 0.07
CA THR A 284 16.36 -3.42 -0.64
C THR A 284 16.44 -4.04 -2.03
N GLY A 285 15.35 -4.65 -2.47
CA GLY A 285 15.26 -5.33 -3.77
C GLY A 285 15.20 -6.85 -3.71
N ALA A 286 15.60 -7.45 -2.59
CA ALA A 286 15.65 -8.90 -2.48
C ALA A 286 14.25 -9.54 -2.44
N MET A 287 13.31 -8.93 -1.75
CA MET A 287 11.95 -9.46 -1.62
C MET A 287 11.18 -9.38 -2.92
N THR A 288 11.22 -8.23 -3.58
CA THR A 288 10.59 -8.04 -4.90
C THR A 288 11.14 -9.03 -5.92
N PHE A 289 12.46 -9.19 -5.96
CA PHE A 289 13.10 -10.15 -6.85
C PHE A 289 12.64 -11.59 -6.55
N CYS A 290 12.65 -12.02 -5.28
CA CYS A 290 12.24 -13.37 -4.90
C CYS A 290 10.77 -13.63 -5.23
N PHE A 291 9.89 -12.64 -5.04
CA PHE A 291 8.49 -12.72 -5.41
C PHE A 291 8.31 -12.90 -6.93
N ILE A 292 8.93 -12.03 -7.72
CA ILE A 292 8.85 -12.11 -9.19
C ILE A 292 9.37 -13.46 -9.68
N GLN A 293 10.52 -13.91 -9.17
CA GLN A 293 11.10 -15.19 -9.55
C GLN A 293 10.19 -16.38 -9.17
N ALA A 294 9.54 -16.33 -8.00
CA ALA A 294 8.58 -17.36 -7.60
C ALA A 294 7.41 -17.47 -8.60
N ILE A 295 6.85 -16.34 -9.01
CA ILE A 295 5.77 -16.29 -10.01
C ILE A 295 6.25 -16.80 -11.38
N GLU A 296 7.40 -16.34 -11.87
CA GLU A 296 7.92 -16.69 -13.18
C GLU A 296 8.30 -18.18 -13.30
N ARG A 297 8.77 -18.77 -12.21
CA ARG A 297 9.07 -20.22 -12.13
C ARG A 297 7.85 -21.11 -11.94
N GLY A 298 6.64 -20.55 -11.91
CA GLY A 298 5.40 -21.29 -11.80
C GLY A 298 4.98 -21.65 -10.37
N HIS A 299 5.58 -21.05 -9.36
CA HIS A 299 5.18 -21.25 -7.95
C HIS A 299 4.01 -20.36 -7.52
N GLY A 300 3.34 -19.69 -8.46
CA GLY A 300 2.23 -18.77 -8.19
C GLY A 300 0.88 -19.43 -7.93
N ALA A 301 0.80 -20.75 -7.67
CA ALA A 301 -0.48 -21.43 -7.49
C ALA A 301 -1.19 -21.04 -6.19
N THR A 302 -0.47 -20.98 -5.08
CA THR A 302 -1.01 -20.61 -3.76
C THR A 302 -0.06 -19.65 -3.03
N TYR A 303 -0.56 -18.96 -2.00
CA TYR A 303 0.30 -18.10 -1.17
C TYR A 303 1.44 -18.88 -0.51
N GLY A 304 1.15 -20.09 0.00
CA GLY A 304 2.16 -20.95 0.60
C GLY A 304 3.25 -21.39 -0.37
N SER A 305 2.89 -21.68 -1.64
CA SER A 305 3.89 -22.02 -2.67
C SER A 305 4.79 -20.83 -3.02
N ILE A 306 4.26 -19.61 -3.07
CA ILE A 306 5.04 -18.39 -3.27
C ILE A 306 6.01 -18.17 -2.11
N LEU A 307 5.50 -18.16 -0.87
CA LEU A 307 6.32 -17.96 0.32
C LEU A 307 7.45 -18.99 0.43
N ASN A 308 7.17 -20.26 0.16
CA ASN A 308 8.17 -21.33 0.17
C ASN A 308 9.23 -21.14 -0.90
N ALA A 309 8.85 -20.73 -2.13
CA ALA A 309 9.78 -20.46 -3.21
C ALA A 309 10.67 -19.24 -2.89
N MET A 310 10.08 -18.15 -2.37
CA MET A 310 10.81 -16.96 -1.92
C MET A 310 11.84 -17.32 -0.84
N ARG A 311 11.42 -18.05 0.19
CA ARG A 311 12.28 -18.49 1.30
C ARG A 311 13.42 -19.40 0.81
N THR A 312 13.15 -20.30 -0.11
CA THR A 312 14.14 -21.18 -0.72
C THR A 312 15.18 -20.36 -1.49
N THR A 313 14.74 -19.38 -2.24
CA THR A 313 15.65 -18.49 -3.00
C THR A 313 16.55 -17.70 -2.05
N ILE A 314 16.02 -17.12 -0.98
CA ILE A 314 16.79 -16.36 0.03
C ILE A 314 17.84 -17.26 0.70
N ARG A 315 17.46 -18.46 1.14
CA ARG A 315 18.37 -19.42 1.81
C ARG A 315 19.48 -19.91 0.90
N ASN A 316 19.17 -20.22 -0.35
CA ASN A 316 20.17 -20.70 -1.31
C ASN A 316 21.19 -19.64 -1.66
N THR A 317 20.79 -18.40 -1.70
CA THR A 317 21.67 -17.26 -2.00
C THR A 317 22.63 -16.98 -0.84
N GLY A 318 22.18 -17.13 0.42
CA GLY A 318 23.02 -16.95 1.61
C GLY A 318 24.06 -18.05 1.82
N ASN A 319 23.86 -19.25 1.26
CA ASN A 319 24.71 -20.42 1.50
C ASN A 319 25.74 -20.72 0.40
N ASN A 320 25.71 -20.05 -0.74
CA ASN A 320 26.61 -20.40 -1.85
C ASN A 320 27.11 -19.15 -2.63
N PRO A 321 28.10 -18.41 -2.09
CA PRO A 321 28.62 -17.21 -2.75
C PRO A 321 29.47 -17.49 -4.01
N GLY A 322 29.74 -18.76 -4.35
CA GLY A 322 30.71 -19.13 -5.36
C GLY A 322 30.25 -20.08 -6.48
N GLY A 323 29.01 -20.49 -6.52
CA GLY A 323 28.58 -21.50 -7.50
C GLY A 323 27.20 -21.26 -8.04
N GLY A 324 27.09 -20.65 -9.21
CA GLY A 324 25.82 -20.54 -9.90
C GLY A 324 25.73 -19.32 -10.80
N ASP A 325 24.75 -19.32 -11.66
CA ASP A 325 24.37 -18.31 -12.63
C ASP A 325 24.63 -16.86 -12.14
N VAL A 326 24.98 -15.96 -13.06
CA VAL A 326 25.21 -14.52 -12.81
C VAL A 326 24.10 -13.89 -11.95
N VAL A 327 22.88 -14.39 -12.08
CA VAL A 327 21.71 -13.97 -11.32
C VAL A 327 21.83 -14.33 -9.83
N THR A 328 22.30 -15.53 -9.49
CA THR A 328 22.49 -15.98 -8.09
C THR A 328 23.63 -15.20 -7.42
N SER A 329 24.66 -14.83 -8.18
CA SER A 329 25.75 -13.98 -7.70
C SER A 329 25.33 -12.54 -7.42
N LEU A 330 24.44 -11.98 -8.27
CA LEU A 330 23.85 -10.64 -8.08
C LEU A 330 22.95 -10.59 -6.85
N ILE A 331 22.15 -11.64 -6.62
CA ILE A 331 21.32 -11.75 -5.42
C ILE A 331 22.18 -11.89 -4.17
N GLY A 332 23.26 -12.69 -4.23
CA GLY A 332 24.22 -12.82 -3.13
C GLY A 332 24.86 -11.48 -2.77
N MET A 333 25.23 -10.68 -3.75
CA MET A 333 25.74 -9.32 -3.54
C MET A 333 24.68 -8.37 -2.96
N LEU A 334 23.43 -8.48 -3.40
CA LEU A 334 22.32 -7.70 -2.87
C LEU A 334 21.96 -8.07 -1.42
N LEU A 335 21.94 -9.37 -1.11
CA LEU A 335 21.61 -9.88 0.23
C LEU A 335 22.76 -9.75 1.24
N THR A 336 24.04 -9.76 0.80
CA THR A 336 25.20 -9.71 1.70
C THR A 336 25.90 -8.36 1.75
N GLY A 337 25.40 -7.34 1.06
CA GLY A 337 25.96 -5.98 1.08
C GLY A 337 27.38 -5.87 0.53
N GLY A 338 27.84 -6.81 -0.31
CA GLY A 338 29.11 -6.72 -1.03
C GLY A 338 30.38 -6.69 -0.18
N SER A 339 30.33 -6.98 1.12
CA SER A 339 31.49 -6.99 2.03
C SER A 339 31.80 -8.42 2.46
N GLY A 340 32.89 -8.97 1.95
CA GLY A 340 33.36 -10.29 2.31
C GLY A 340 33.76 -10.35 3.80
N GLY A 341 33.26 -11.35 4.50
CA GLY A 341 33.80 -11.80 5.77
C GLY A 341 33.00 -11.47 7.01
N GLY A 342 31.97 -12.23 7.29
CA GLY A 342 31.27 -12.26 8.57
C GLY A 342 30.06 -13.19 8.50
N SER A 343 30.07 -14.32 9.22
CA SER A 343 29.00 -15.32 9.23
C SER A 343 27.78 -14.87 10.05
N GLY A 344 27.18 -13.77 9.66
CA GLY A 344 25.95 -13.20 10.24
C GLY A 344 25.15 -12.55 9.12
N GLY A 345 24.75 -13.34 8.10
CA GLY A 345 23.89 -12.83 7.03
C GLY A 345 22.55 -12.42 7.61
N LEU A 346 22.14 -11.18 7.37
CA LEU A 346 20.79 -10.68 7.59
C LEU A 346 19.82 -11.61 6.84
N ARG A 347 19.03 -12.37 7.60
CA ARG A 347 18.02 -13.28 7.04
C ARG A 347 16.70 -12.53 6.96
N GLN A 348 16.46 -11.89 5.82
CA GLN A 348 15.10 -11.47 5.50
C GLN A 348 14.24 -12.73 5.33
N GLU A 349 13.18 -12.84 6.10
CA GLU A 349 12.18 -13.90 5.94
C GLU A 349 10.90 -13.30 5.35
N PRO A 350 10.34 -13.88 4.27
CA PRO A 350 9.08 -13.40 3.72
C PRO A 350 7.96 -13.62 4.72
N GLN A 351 7.20 -12.59 4.96
CA GLN A 351 6.03 -12.56 5.83
C GLN A 351 4.76 -12.30 5.01
N LEU A 352 3.64 -12.76 5.55
CA LEU A 352 2.32 -12.53 4.99
C LEU A 352 1.42 -11.94 6.07
N THR A 353 0.80 -10.80 5.79
CA THR A 353 -0.24 -10.26 6.67
C THR A 353 -1.58 -10.21 5.94
N SER A 354 -2.67 -10.34 6.68
CA SER A 354 -4.02 -10.31 6.12
C SER A 354 -5.02 -9.77 7.14
N TYR A 355 -6.15 -9.26 6.64
CA TYR A 355 -7.25 -8.84 7.51
C TYR A 355 -8.03 -10.03 8.13
N GLN A 356 -7.87 -11.24 7.59
CA GLN A 356 -8.42 -12.50 8.11
C GLN A 356 -7.47 -13.66 7.87
N PRO A 357 -7.34 -14.62 8.81
CA PRO A 357 -6.60 -15.85 8.59
C PRO A 357 -7.22 -16.69 7.47
N PHE A 358 -6.36 -17.38 6.72
CA PHE A 358 -6.78 -18.36 5.73
C PHE A 358 -5.75 -19.48 5.59
N ASP A 359 -6.11 -20.58 4.95
CA ASP A 359 -5.15 -21.64 4.64
C ASP A 359 -4.28 -21.24 3.45
N VAL A 360 -3.01 -20.92 3.73
CA VAL A 360 -2.03 -20.49 2.73
C VAL A 360 -1.70 -21.57 1.70
N TYR A 361 -1.87 -22.86 2.06
CA TYR A 361 -1.55 -23.98 1.18
C TYR A 361 -2.64 -24.26 0.15
N THR A 362 -3.89 -23.91 0.46
CA THR A 362 -5.04 -24.19 -0.42
C THR A 362 -5.58 -22.95 -1.10
N ARG A 363 -5.43 -21.76 -0.50
CA ARG A 363 -5.91 -20.53 -1.09
C ARG A 363 -5.14 -20.18 -2.36
N PRO A 364 -5.83 -20.07 -3.54
CA PRO A 364 -5.17 -19.69 -4.79
C PRO A 364 -4.67 -18.25 -4.73
N PHE A 365 -3.48 -18.02 -5.26
CA PHE A 365 -2.98 -16.66 -5.51
C PHE A 365 -3.51 -16.16 -6.86
N SER A 366 -4.05 -14.95 -6.88
CA SER A 366 -4.51 -14.30 -8.11
C SER A 366 -4.53 -12.78 -7.95
N LEU A 367 -4.01 -12.06 -8.95
CA LEU A 367 -4.04 -10.61 -9.11
C LEU A 367 -4.99 -10.20 -10.21
#